data_cc4e472bc7de25d01351221c992f24a4
#
_entry.id   cc4e472bc7de25d01351221c992f24a4
#
_cell.length_a   1.000
_cell.length_b   1.000
_cell.length_c   1.000
_cell.angle_alpha   90.00
_cell.angle_beta   90.00
_cell.angle_gamma   90.00
#
_symmetry.space_group_name_H-M   'P 1'
#
loop_
_entity.id
_entity.type
_entity.pdbx_description
1 polymer ?
#
loop_
_entity_poly.entity_id
_entity_poly.type
_entity_poly.pdbx_seq_one_letter_code
_entity_poly.pdbx_strand_id
1 'polypeptide(L)'
;MTATHTTETPAAKKGDRLAGRKIWIPRMDYAGARMMAATFRSIGLDAEETPESDGQTLELGGLHTSGEECYPEKVTIGDFLRIIQAPDFDPDRN
;
A
#
# COMPACT_ATOMS: atom_id res chain seq x y z
N MET A 1 -23.99 7.01 3.06
CA MET A 1 -23.90 7.16 3.59
C MET A 1 -24.04 7.66 3.93
N THR A 2 -23.58 7.86 3.98
CA THR A 2 -23.36 8.29 4.49
C THR A 2 -23.12 8.66 4.72
N ALA A 3 -22.87 8.95 4.61
CA ALA A 3 -22.42 9.26 5.03
C ALA A 3 -22.26 9.64 5.26
N THR A 4 -22.20 9.78 5.20
CA THR A 4 -21.96 10.08 5.64
C THR A 4 -21.83 10.37 5.83
N HIS A 5 -21.64 10.49 5.77
CA HIS A 5 -21.30 10.70 6.24
C HIS A 5 -20.84 11.03 6.41
N THR A 6 -20.71 11.24 6.25
CA THR A 6 -20.21 11.41 6.63
C THR A 6 -19.72 11.66 6.84
N THR A 7 -19.71 11.79 6.47
CA THR A 7 -19.26 12.17 6.81
C THR A 7 -18.07 12.53 7.06
N GLU A 8 -17.91 13.13 7.79
CA GLU A 8 -16.60 13.37 8.03
C GLU A 8 -15.81 12.13 8.06
N THR A 9 -14.47 12.17 7.80
CA THR A 9 -13.63 11.00 7.71
C THR A 9 -12.93 10.77 9.04
N PRO A 10 -13.25 9.72 9.75
CA PRO A 10 -12.60 9.48 11.04
C PRO A 10 -11.09 9.37 10.92
N ALA A 11 -10.59 8.76 9.86
CA ALA A 11 -9.15 8.53 9.71
C ALA A 11 -8.38 9.83 9.58
N ALA A 12 -9.03 10.91 9.16
CA ALA A 12 -8.37 12.20 9.00
C ALA A 12 -8.38 13.02 10.28
N LYS A 13 -9.01 12.53 11.32
CA LYS A 13 -9.11 13.30 12.56
C LYS A 13 -7.81 13.28 13.30
N LYS A 14 -7.56 14.35 14.03
CA LYS A 14 -6.39 14.44 14.86
C LYS A 14 -6.40 13.31 15.89
N GLY A 15 -5.28 12.67 16.04
CA GLY A 15 -5.18 11.54 16.96
C GLY A 15 -5.50 10.21 16.35
N ASP A 16 -6.01 10.20 15.13
CA ASP A 16 -6.26 8.94 14.43
C ASP A 16 -4.93 8.27 14.11
N ARG A 17 -4.87 6.95 14.33
CA ARG A 17 -3.62 6.21 14.11
C ARG A 17 -3.17 6.23 12.67
N LEU A 18 -4.09 6.41 11.74
CA LEU A 18 -3.77 6.45 10.32
C LEU A 18 -3.52 7.86 9.80
N ALA A 19 -3.72 8.87 10.64
CA ALA A 19 -3.50 10.25 10.21
C ALA A 19 -2.02 10.46 9.90
N GLY A 20 -1.75 11.05 8.73
CA GLY A 20 -0.39 11.33 8.33
C GLY A 20 0.37 10.12 7.80
N ARG A 21 -0.28 8.98 7.71
CA ARG A 21 0.37 7.78 7.20
C ARG A 21 -0.09 7.46 5.79
N LYS A 22 0.83 6.99 4.98
CA LYS A 22 0.51 6.53 3.64
C LYS A 22 0.20 5.04 3.68
N ILE A 23 -0.88 4.67 3.03
CA ILE A 23 -1.31 3.28 2.95
C ILE A 23 -0.98 2.76 1.56
N TRP A 24 -0.21 1.70 1.49
CA TRP A 24 0.20 1.11 0.22
C TRP A 24 -0.71 -0.07 -0.09
N ILE A 25 -1.29 -0.05 -1.30
CA ILE A 25 -2.20 -1.10 -1.76
C ILE A 25 -1.42 -1.98 -2.74
N PRO A 26 -1.31 -3.28 -2.47
CA PRO A 26 -0.57 -4.15 -3.39
C PRO A 26 -1.29 -4.24 -4.74
N ARG A 27 -0.49 -4.22 -5.79
CA ARG A 27 -1.03 -4.22 -7.14
C ARG A 27 -1.20 -5.66 -7.62
N MET A 28 -2.12 -6.38 -6.97
CA MET A 28 -2.38 -7.75 -7.35
C MET A 28 -3.30 -7.82 -8.56
N ASP A 29 -4.12 -6.79 -8.74
CA ASP A 29 -4.96 -6.61 -9.89
C ASP A 29 -4.96 -5.12 -10.20
N TYR A 30 -4.59 -4.76 -11.41
CA TYR A 30 -4.35 -3.36 -11.73
C TYR A 30 -5.57 -2.49 -11.44
N ALA A 31 -6.72 -2.88 -12.00
CA ALA A 31 -7.92 -2.06 -11.82
C ALA A 31 -8.40 -2.09 -10.37
N GLY A 32 -8.34 -3.26 -9.74
CA GLY A 32 -8.77 -3.39 -8.36
C GLY A 32 -7.94 -2.58 -7.40
N ALA A 33 -6.61 -2.59 -7.59
CA ALA A 33 -5.74 -1.81 -6.73
C ALA A 33 -6.02 -0.32 -6.86
N ARG A 34 -6.22 0.14 -8.09
CA ARG A 34 -6.52 1.56 -8.31
C ARG A 34 -7.85 1.95 -7.68
N MET A 35 -8.86 1.10 -7.82
CA MET A 35 -10.15 1.40 -7.22
C MET A 35 -10.09 1.40 -5.71
N MET A 36 -9.37 0.46 -5.14
CA MET A 36 -9.24 0.40 -3.69
C MET A 36 -8.51 1.63 -3.16
N ALA A 37 -7.43 2.02 -3.81
CA ALA A 37 -6.71 3.22 -3.40
C ALA A 37 -7.60 4.45 -3.50
N ALA A 38 -8.38 4.55 -4.59
CA ALA A 38 -9.29 5.67 -4.75
C ALA A 38 -10.36 5.68 -3.67
N THR A 39 -10.86 4.51 -3.30
CA THR A 39 -11.87 4.41 -2.25
C THR A 39 -11.32 4.91 -0.92
N PHE A 40 -10.11 4.48 -0.57
CA PHE A 40 -9.50 4.97 0.67
C PHE A 40 -9.25 6.46 0.62
N ARG A 41 -8.81 6.97 -0.53
CA ARG A 41 -8.60 8.43 -0.64
C ARG A 41 -9.90 9.19 -0.50
N SER A 42 -11.01 8.60 -0.93
CA SER A 42 -12.30 9.29 -0.84
C SER A 42 -12.77 9.51 0.60
N ILE A 43 -12.24 8.75 1.53
CA ILE A 43 -12.58 8.94 2.94
C ILE A 43 -11.46 9.61 3.71
N GLY A 44 -10.51 10.21 3.01
CA GLY A 44 -9.50 11.05 3.63
C GLY A 44 -8.19 10.37 3.96
N LEU A 45 -8.00 9.12 3.56
CA LEU A 45 -6.75 8.43 3.77
C LEU A 45 -5.80 8.68 2.61
N ASP A 46 -4.51 8.69 2.91
CA ASP A 46 -3.48 8.82 1.89
C ASP A 46 -3.12 7.42 1.41
N ALA A 47 -3.74 6.98 0.34
CA ALA A 47 -3.54 5.63 -0.17
C ALA A 47 -3.06 5.67 -1.60
N GLU A 48 -2.18 4.75 -1.92
CA GLU A 48 -1.60 4.67 -3.26
C GLU A 48 -1.29 3.22 -3.57
N GLU A 49 -1.48 2.82 -4.82
CA GLU A 49 -1.08 1.47 -5.20
C GLU A 49 0.43 1.40 -5.33
N THR A 50 1.00 0.21 -5.10
CA THR A 50 2.43 0.03 -5.22
C THR A 50 2.86 0.27 -6.67
N PRO A 51 4.13 0.71 -6.88
CA PRO A 51 4.63 0.86 -8.25
C PRO A 51 4.62 -0.46 -9.00
N GLU A 52 4.67 -0.36 -10.32
CA GLU A 52 4.73 -1.57 -11.13
C GLU A 52 5.90 -2.43 -10.73
N SER A 53 5.68 -3.74 -10.73
CA SER A 53 6.74 -4.69 -10.43
C SER A 53 7.81 -4.66 -11.51
N ASP A 54 9.06 -4.88 -11.12
CA ASP A 54 10.17 -4.91 -12.08
C ASP A 54 11.16 -5.99 -11.64
N GLY A 55 12.36 -5.97 -12.25
CA GLY A 55 13.37 -6.95 -11.93
C GLY A 55 13.81 -6.89 -10.48
N GLN A 56 13.86 -5.71 -9.90
CA GLN A 56 14.23 -5.56 -8.50
C GLN A 56 13.17 -6.18 -7.60
N THR A 57 11.90 -6.11 -8.00
CA THR A 57 10.82 -6.76 -7.27
C THR A 57 11.09 -8.26 -7.13
N LEU A 58 11.43 -8.90 -8.24
CA LEU A 58 11.68 -10.33 -8.22
C LEU A 58 12.93 -10.67 -7.42
N GLU A 59 13.95 -9.87 -7.53
CA GLU A 59 15.18 -10.10 -6.81
C GLU A 59 14.95 -10.02 -5.30
N LEU A 60 14.31 -8.96 -4.85
CA LEU A 60 14.05 -8.77 -3.43
C LEU A 60 13.08 -9.82 -2.90
N GLY A 61 12.04 -10.11 -3.65
CA GLY A 61 11.10 -11.13 -3.24
C GLY A 61 11.74 -12.49 -3.12
N GLY A 62 12.61 -12.82 -4.09
CA GLY A 62 13.30 -14.10 -4.06
C GLY A 62 14.27 -14.22 -2.90
N LEU A 63 14.95 -13.14 -2.55
CA LEU A 63 15.90 -13.17 -1.45
C LEU A 63 15.22 -13.33 -0.09
N HIS A 64 14.01 -12.86 0.05
CA HIS A 64 13.35 -12.79 1.35
C HIS A 64 12.20 -13.77 1.51
N THR A 65 12.11 -14.76 0.62
CA THR A 65 11.12 -15.82 0.74
C THR A 65 11.83 -17.15 0.74
N SER A 66 11.14 -18.18 1.19
CA SER A 66 11.74 -19.50 1.33
C SER A 66 11.81 -20.26 0.00
N GLY A 67 11.08 -19.79 -1.00
CA GLY A 67 10.98 -20.52 -2.26
C GLY A 67 9.77 -21.40 -2.35
N GLU A 68 9.02 -21.53 -1.27
CA GLU A 68 7.80 -22.33 -1.25
C GLU A 68 6.55 -21.49 -1.40
N GLU A 69 6.70 -20.17 -1.38
CA GLU A 69 5.58 -19.27 -1.55
C GLU A 69 5.14 -19.24 -3.01
N CYS A 70 3.87 -18.98 -3.24
CA CYS A 70 3.38 -18.84 -4.59
C CYS A 70 4.00 -17.60 -5.25
N TYR A 71 4.00 -17.60 -6.57
CA TYR A 71 4.64 -16.50 -7.32
C TYR A 71 4.03 -15.14 -6.98
N PRO A 72 2.69 -14.99 -6.95
CA PRO A 72 2.12 -13.69 -6.58
C PRO A 72 2.53 -13.20 -5.19
N GLU A 73 2.69 -14.11 -4.25
CA GLU A 73 3.15 -13.70 -2.92
C GLU A 73 4.57 -13.16 -2.98
N LYS A 74 5.44 -13.83 -3.71
CA LYS A 74 6.82 -13.38 -3.88
C LYS A 74 6.87 -11.99 -4.51
N VAL A 75 6.05 -11.75 -5.53
CA VAL A 75 6.01 -10.47 -6.20
C VAL A 75 5.52 -9.38 -5.25
N THR A 76 4.47 -9.67 -4.49
CA THR A 76 3.93 -8.70 -3.55
C THR A 76 4.96 -8.33 -2.48
N ILE A 77 5.66 -9.31 -1.94
CA ILE A 77 6.70 -9.06 -0.96
C ILE A 77 7.79 -8.20 -1.57
N GLY A 78 8.20 -8.51 -2.80
CA GLY A 78 9.23 -7.72 -3.46
C GLY A 78 8.82 -6.28 -3.69
N ASP A 79 7.56 -6.06 -4.06
CA ASP A 79 7.07 -4.71 -4.27
C ASP A 79 7.11 -3.90 -2.98
N PHE A 80 6.69 -4.50 -1.87
CA PHE A 80 6.75 -3.79 -0.59
C PHE A 80 8.19 -3.54 -0.15
N LEU A 81 9.09 -4.49 -0.40
CA LEU A 81 10.49 -4.30 -0.02
C LEU A 81 11.14 -3.17 -0.82
N ARG A 82 10.75 -3.00 -2.07
CA ARG A 82 11.25 -1.86 -2.84
C ARG A 82 10.88 -0.54 -2.18
N ILE A 83 9.65 -0.45 -1.67
CA ILE A 83 9.20 0.76 -1.00
C ILE A 83 9.97 0.96 0.30
N ILE A 84 10.09 -0.09 1.09
CA ILE A 84 10.71 0.00 2.41
C ILE A 84 12.19 0.35 2.29
N GLN A 85 12.86 -0.14 1.26
CA GLN A 85 14.28 0.09 1.09
C GLN A 85 14.60 1.35 0.30
N ALA A 86 13.58 2.07 -0.16
CA ALA A 86 13.81 3.31 -0.88
C ALA A 86 14.38 4.38 0.07
N PRO A 87 15.28 5.25 -0.44
CA PRO A 87 15.91 6.24 0.44
C PRO A 87 14.94 7.20 1.11
N ASP A 88 13.79 7.44 0.49
CA ASP A 88 12.81 8.37 1.02
C ASP A 88 11.76 7.71 1.89
N PHE A 89 11.92 6.43 2.20
CA PHE A 89 10.96 5.74 3.05
C PHE A 89 11.05 6.24 4.48
N ASP A 90 9.92 6.56 5.06
CA ASP A 90 9.84 7.03 6.45
C ASP A 90 8.89 6.10 7.21
N PRO A 91 9.41 5.26 8.12
CA PRO A 91 8.55 4.32 8.82
C PRO A 91 7.48 4.98 9.67
N ASP A 92 7.67 6.25 10.04
CA ASP A 92 6.67 6.93 10.84
C ASP A 92 5.51 7.45 10.00
N ARG A 93 5.65 7.44 8.68
CA ARG A 93 4.64 7.97 7.77
C ARG A 93 4.04 6.92 6.86
N ASN A 94 4.46 5.69 6.99
CA ASN A 94 3.98 4.61 6.11
C ASN A 94 3.44 3.43 6.88
#